data_03ebaad1ab007e558c1a1f658273c46a
#
_entry.id   03ebaad1ab007e558c1a1f658273c46a
#
_cell.length_a   1.000
_cell.length_b   1.000
_cell.length_c   1.000
_cell.angle_alpha   90.00
_cell.angle_beta   90.00
_cell.angle_gamma   90.00
#
_symmetry.space_group_name_H-M   'P 1'
#
loop_
_entity.id
_entity.type
_entity.pdbx_description
1 polymer ?
#
loop_
_entity_poly.entity_id
_entity_poly.type
_entity_poly.pdbx_seq_one_letter_code
_entity_poly.pdbx_strand_id
1 'polypeptide(L)'
;MSDTTGGRLQGRTALVTGSTSNIGRAIAEAFAAQGARVIVSGRDAVRGAEVVEGIRAAGGRADFLAADLDGGAAASRDLAERARATLGGRIDILVNNAGIYPGQDTAGTDEKTFDQVYGVNVKAPFFLTAAVAPWMAESGGGTIVNLGSWIARLGVPVGALYSSTKGAMETLTRAWAAEFGPRGVRVNAVSPGVILPPSPAGAEPHPGEVMMRGTPAGTVGTPDAIANAVVWLASDEAAFVHGTVVDVDGGRTGVAVVAA
;
A
#
# COMPACT_ATOMS: atom_id res chain seq x y z
N MET A 1 -19.26 24.55 8.03
CA MET A 1 -19.07 24.14 6.63
C MET A 1 -17.64 24.51 6.29
N SER A 2 -16.72 23.54 6.28
CA SER A 2 -15.32 23.78 5.89
C SER A 2 -15.28 24.01 4.39
N ASP A 3 -14.62 25.08 4.00
CA ASP A 3 -14.41 25.51 2.61
C ASP A 3 -13.57 24.41 1.90
N THR A 4 -14.21 23.60 1.06
CA THR A 4 -13.61 22.41 0.40
C THR A 4 -13.01 22.75 -0.96
N THR A 5 -12.35 23.89 -1.10
CA THR A 5 -11.61 24.25 -2.33
C THR A 5 -10.25 23.56 -2.45
N GLY A 6 -9.80 22.79 -1.45
CA GLY A 6 -8.57 22.01 -1.45
C GLY A 6 -8.83 20.50 -1.51
N GLY A 7 -7.90 19.71 -2.09
CA GLY A 7 -7.96 18.25 -2.07
C GLY A 7 -7.93 17.69 -0.65
N ARG A 8 -8.42 16.45 -0.47
CA ARG A 8 -8.55 15.73 0.83
C ARG A 8 -7.23 15.58 1.60
N LEU A 9 -6.09 15.69 0.91
CA LEU A 9 -4.75 15.56 1.47
C LEU A 9 -3.93 16.86 1.30
N GLN A 10 -4.60 17.99 1.17
CA GLN A 10 -3.97 19.28 0.94
C GLN A 10 -2.92 19.59 2.01
N GLY A 11 -1.67 19.85 1.57
CA GLY A 11 -0.55 20.17 2.43
C GLY A 11 0.07 19.01 3.20
N ARG A 12 -0.46 17.80 3.07
CA ARG A 12 0.12 16.58 3.67
C ARG A 12 1.35 16.13 2.91
N THR A 13 2.24 15.44 3.61
CA THR A 13 3.45 14.81 3.06
C THR A 13 3.34 13.29 3.16
N ALA A 14 3.69 12.57 2.10
CA ALA A 14 3.48 11.13 2.01
C ALA A 14 4.72 10.39 1.49
N LEU A 15 5.01 9.23 2.08
CA LEU A 15 5.93 8.22 1.55
C LEU A 15 5.13 7.02 1.08
N VAL A 16 5.21 6.67 -0.21
CA VAL A 16 4.57 5.48 -0.80
C VAL A 16 5.64 4.52 -1.29
N THR A 17 5.76 3.36 -0.67
CA THR A 17 6.74 2.35 -1.07
C THR A 17 6.23 1.50 -2.23
N GLY A 18 7.15 1.04 -3.12
CA GLY A 18 6.76 0.25 -4.29
C GLY A 18 5.85 1.00 -5.26
N SER A 19 6.03 2.32 -5.39
CA SER A 19 5.13 3.19 -6.13
C SER A 19 5.59 3.53 -7.56
N THR A 20 6.47 2.72 -8.12
CA THR A 20 6.90 2.87 -9.53
C THR A 20 5.98 2.13 -10.54
N SER A 21 4.95 1.42 -10.08
CA SER A 21 4.01 0.68 -10.93
C SER A 21 2.72 0.32 -10.20
N ASN A 22 1.71 -0.11 -10.99
CA ASN A 22 0.46 -0.73 -10.52
C ASN A 22 -0.19 0.04 -9.35
N ILE A 23 -0.63 -0.64 -8.28
CA ILE A 23 -1.34 -0.07 -7.12
C ILE A 23 -0.55 1.08 -6.49
N GLY A 24 0.76 0.91 -6.27
CA GLY A 24 1.59 1.94 -5.65
C GLY A 24 1.67 3.22 -6.48
N ARG A 25 1.78 3.10 -7.82
CA ARG A 25 1.72 4.23 -8.74
C ARG A 25 0.38 4.97 -8.65
N ALA A 26 -0.73 4.23 -8.72
CA ALA A 26 -2.07 4.81 -8.62
C ALA A 26 -2.29 5.54 -7.28
N ILE A 27 -1.77 4.99 -6.17
CA ILE A 27 -1.81 5.65 -4.86
C ILE A 27 -1.01 6.96 -4.88
N ALA A 28 0.21 6.96 -5.43
CA ALA A 28 1.05 8.14 -5.49
C ALA A 28 0.41 9.26 -6.34
N GLU A 29 -0.12 8.90 -7.50
CA GLU A 29 -0.85 9.82 -8.40
C GLU A 29 -2.11 10.37 -7.73
N ALA A 30 -2.93 9.52 -7.08
CA ALA A 30 -4.12 9.94 -6.37
C ALA A 30 -3.80 10.86 -5.18
N PHE A 31 -2.77 10.57 -4.41
CA PHE A 31 -2.32 11.41 -3.29
C PHE A 31 -1.91 12.81 -3.78
N ALA A 32 -1.13 12.87 -4.85
CA ALA A 32 -0.70 14.14 -5.44
C ALA A 32 -1.89 14.95 -5.99
N ALA A 33 -2.86 14.28 -6.65
CA ALA A 33 -4.10 14.89 -7.12
C ALA A 33 -4.97 15.43 -5.99
N GLN A 34 -4.86 14.85 -4.77
CA GLN A 34 -5.52 15.33 -3.56
C GLN A 34 -4.69 16.37 -2.77
N GLY A 35 -3.60 16.89 -3.36
CA GLY A 35 -2.82 18.01 -2.83
C GLY A 35 -1.65 17.61 -1.91
N ALA A 36 -1.35 16.32 -1.76
CA ALA A 36 -0.18 15.89 -1.02
C ALA A 36 1.14 16.13 -1.79
N ARG A 37 2.25 16.28 -1.06
CA ARG A 37 3.60 16.11 -1.60
C ARG A 37 4.05 14.68 -1.38
N VAL A 38 4.41 13.96 -2.45
CA VAL A 38 4.60 12.51 -2.43
C VAL A 38 6.04 12.13 -2.71
N ILE A 39 6.61 11.25 -1.89
CA ILE A 39 7.80 10.49 -2.23
C ILE A 39 7.36 9.20 -2.92
N VAL A 40 7.70 9.10 -4.19
CA VAL A 40 7.66 7.86 -4.98
C VAL A 40 8.91 7.05 -4.67
N SER A 41 8.77 5.78 -4.29
CA SER A 41 9.92 4.94 -3.97
C SER A 41 9.83 3.55 -4.58
N GLY A 42 10.97 3.06 -5.04
CA GLY A 42 11.15 1.73 -5.63
C GLY A 42 12.56 1.53 -6.14
N ARG A 43 12.85 0.37 -6.74
CA ARG A 43 14.19 0.02 -7.24
C ARG A 43 14.50 0.57 -8.62
N ASP A 44 13.47 0.76 -9.43
CA ASP A 44 13.60 1.18 -10.83
C ASP A 44 13.53 2.70 -10.95
N ALA A 45 14.68 3.31 -11.20
CA ALA A 45 14.81 4.76 -11.29
C ALA A 45 14.12 5.34 -12.54
N VAL A 46 14.09 4.60 -13.65
CA VAL A 46 13.44 5.06 -14.89
C VAL A 46 11.94 5.16 -14.69
N ARG A 47 11.31 4.08 -14.24
CA ARG A 47 9.86 4.09 -13.91
C ARG A 47 9.53 5.08 -12.79
N GLY A 48 10.43 5.25 -11.83
CA GLY A 48 10.25 6.24 -10.76
C GLY A 48 10.22 7.66 -11.30
N ALA A 49 11.12 8.00 -12.22
CA ALA A 49 11.13 9.29 -12.90
C ALA A 49 9.87 9.52 -13.73
N GLU A 50 9.42 8.53 -14.50
CA GLU A 50 8.18 8.60 -15.29
C GLU A 50 6.95 8.91 -14.41
N VAL A 51 6.83 8.27 -13.26
CA VAL A 51 5.72 8.52 -12.32
C VAL A 51 5.79 9.95 -11.77
N VAL A 52 6.97 10.42 -11.38
CA VAL A 52 7.17 11.78 -10.87
C VAL A 52 6.86 12.83 -11.95
N GLU A 53 7.32 12.62 -13.18
CA GLU A 53 7.03 13.50 -14.30
C GLU A 53 5.53 13.56 -14.61
N GLY A 54 4.83 12.41 -14.61
CA GLY A 54 3.38 12.34 -14.77
C GLY A 54 2.63 13.12 -13.69
N ILE A 55 3.02 12.95 -12.43
CA ILE A 55 2.44 13.70 -11.30
C ILE A 55 2.67 15.20 -11.46
N ARG A 56 3.87 15.62 -11.81
CA ARG A 56 4.22 17.03 -11.99
C ARG A 56 3.52 17.66 -13.18
N ALA A 57 3.41 16.94 -14.29
CA ALA A 57 2.66 17.38 -15.48
C ALA A 57 1.18 17.59 -15.19
N ALA A 58 0.61 16.81 -14.25
CA ALA A 58 -0.76 16.98 -13.75
C ALA A 58 -0.88 18.08 -12.67
N GLY A 59 0.19 18.84 -12.39
CA GLY A 59 0.19 19.92 -11.38
C GLY A 59 0.44 19.48 -9.95
N GLY A 60 0.71 18.19 -9.71
CA GLY A 60 1.03 17.64 -8.40
C GLY A 60 2.50 17.85 -7.99
N ARG A 61 2.84 17.40 -6.78
CA ARG A 61 4.20 17.52 -6.22
C ARG A 61 4.71 16.13 -5.83
N ALA A 62 5.77 15.69 -6.48
CA ALA A 62 6.42 14.43 -6.15
C ALA A 62 7.94 14.49 -6.35
N ASP A 63 8.65 13.65 -5.59
CA ASP A 63 10.08 13.40 -5.75
C ASP A 63 10.30 11.87 -5.72
N PHE A 64 11.35 11.39 -6.39
CA PHE A 64 11.69 9.96 -6.41
C PHE A 64 12.89 9.67 -5.50
N LEU A 65 12.76 8.61 -4.69
CA LEU A 65 13.86 8.06 -3.91
C LEU A 65 14.03 6.57 -4.21
N ALA A 66 15.15 6.23 -4.85
CA ALA A 66 15.51 4.84 -5.07
C ALA A 66 15.74 4.14 -3.72
N ALA A 67 15.12 2.96 -3.55
CA ALA A 67 15.35 2.09 -2.40
C ALA A 67 15.12 0.63 -2.78
N ASP A 68 16.05 -0.23 -2.37
CA ASP A 68 15.85 -1.67 -2.36
C ASP A 68 15.50 -2.11 -0.95
N LEU A 69 14.23 -2.41 -0.75
CA LEU A 69 13.69 -2.86 0.53
C LEU A 69 13.85 -4.38 0.66
N ASP A 70 15.10 -4.83 0.78
CA ASP A 70 15.50 -6.24 0.88
C ASP A 70 15.18 -6.89 2.25
N GLY A 71 14.61 -6.13 3.17
CA GLY A 71 14.35 -6.52 4.56
C GLY A 71 15.45 -6.10 5.51
N GLY A 72 16.53 -5.47 5.05
CA GLY A 72 17.53 -4.85 5.90
C GLY A 72 16.94 -3.66 6.67
N ALA A 73 17.11 -3.64 8.00
CA ALA A 73 16.66 -2.52 8.83
C ALA A 73 17.34 -1.21 8.43
N ALA A 74 18.59 -1.27 7.96
CA ALA A 74 19.35 -0.12 7.50
C ALA A 74 18.72 0.53 6.26
N ALA A 75 18.34 -0.27 5.25
CA ALA A 75 17.71 0.22 4.02
C ALA A 75 16.36 0.93 4.31
N SER A 76 15.57 0.37 5.23
CA SER A 76 14.30 0.97 5.64
C SER A 76 14.49 2.30 6.38
N ARG A 77 15.47 2.37 7.30
CA ARG A 77 15.78 3.61 8.03
C ARG A 77 16.34 4.68 7.09
N ASP A 78 17.27 4.32 6.21
CA ASP A 78 17.84 5.24 5.22
C ASP A 78 16.74 5.85 4.34
N LEU A 79 15.82 5.04 3.82
CA LEU A 79 14.68 5.53 3.05
C LEU A 79 13.82 6.49 3.88
N ALA A 80 13.50 6.15 5.13
CA ALA A 80 12.70 7.00 6.00
C ALA A 80 13.36 8.35 6.27
N GLU A 81 14.68 8.37 6.56
CA GLU A 81 15.45 9.57 6.81
C GLU A 81 15.53 10.47 5.58
N ARG A 82 15.86 9.90 4.40
CA ARG A 82 15.89 10.63 3.13
C ARG A 82 14.52 11.19 2.75
N ALA A 83 13.46 10.41 2.94
CA ALA A 83 12.09 10.86 2.69
C ALA A 83 11.72 12.02 3.60
N ARG A 84 12.00 11.91 4.91
CA ARG A 84 11.76 12.98 5.88
C ARG A 84 12.51 14.25 5.51
N ALA A 85 13.78 14.16 5.16
CA ALA A 85 14.59 15.30 4.75
C ALA A 85 14.04 15.96 3.47
N THR A 86 13.72 15.17 2.45
CA THR A 86 13.17 15.67 1.18
C THR A 86 11.81 16.35 1.38
N LEU A 87 10.99 15.83 2.29
CA LEU A 87 9.66 16.37 2.61
C LEU A 87 9.69 17.59 3.56
N GLY A 88 10.86 18.06 3.96
CA GLY A 88 10.97 19.23 4.83
C GLY A 88 10.85 18.92 6.33
N GLY A 89 11.22 17.71 6.73
CA GLY A 89 11.30 17.29 8.14
C GLY A 89 10.09 16.54 8.66
N ARG A 90 9.03 16.34 7.86
CA ARG A 90 7.79 15.68 8.29
C ARG A 90 7.31 14.64 7.28
N ILE A 91 6.77 13.54 7.79
CA ILE A 91 6.02 12.53 7.04
C ILE A 91 4.66 12.39 7.73
N ASP A 92 3.58 12.83 7.07
CA ASP A 92 2.21 12.72 7.60
C ASP A 92 1.59 11.37 7.28
N ILE A 93 1.97 10.76 6.14
CA ILE A 93 1.37 9.53 5.64
C ILE A 93 2.47 8.58 5.20
N LEU A 94 2.41 7.33 5.70
CA LEU A 94 3.23 6.22 5.23
C LEU A 94 2.34 5.17 4.59
N VAL A 95 2.62 4.78 3.34
CA VAL A 95 1.96 3.65 2.68
C VAL A 95 2.96 2.51 2.48
N ASN A 96 2.78 1.44 3.23
CA ASN A 96 3.53 0.20 3.11
C ASN A 96 2.90 -0.66 1.99
N ASN A 97 3.24 -0.34 0.74
CA ASN A 97 2.72 -1.03 -0.45
C ASN A 97 3.75 -1.97 -1.09
N ALA A 98 5.05 -1.73 -0.96
CA ALA A 98 6.06 -2.60 -1.53
C ALA A 98 5.83 -4.06 -1.14
N GLY A 99 5.90 -4.97 -2.11
CA GLY A 99 5.71 -6.39 -1.90
C GLY A 99 6.05 -7.19 -3.14
N ILE A 100 6.40 -8.47 -2.92
CA ILE A 100 6.70 -9.44 -3.97
C ILE A 100 5.87 -10.70 -3.78
N TYR A 101 5.51 -11.33 -4.91
CA TYR A 101 4.77 -12.58 -4.98
C TYR A 101 5.41 -13.52 -6.01
N PRO A 102 6.26 -14.46 -5.60
CA PRO A 102 6.95 -15.37 -6.53
C PRO A 102 6.06 -16.46 -7.14
N GLY A 103 4.84 -16.70 -6.61
CA GLY A 103 3.91 -17.68 -7.17
C GLY A 103 4.34 -19.15 -6.99
N GLN A 104 5.12 -19.46 -5.95
CA GLN A 104 5.59 -20.80 -5.65
C GLN A 104 4.67 -21.52 -4.64
N ASP A 105 4.62 -22.86 -4.72
CA ASP A 105 4.02 -23.71 -3.70
C ASP A 105 4.99 -23.92 -2.51
N THR A 106 4.50 -24.56 -1.46
CA THR A 106 5.28 -24.76 -0.23
C THR A 106 6.52 -25.64 -0.47
N ALA A 107 6.38 -26.70 -1.27
CA ALA A 107 7.46 -27.66 -1.51
C ALA A 107 8.56 -27.09 -2.42
N GLY A 108 8.19 -26.20 -3.36
CA GLY A 108 9.11 -25.54 -4.27
C GLY A 108 9.74 -24.26 -3.71
N THR A 109 9.36 -23.84 -2.49
CA THR A 109 9.91 -22.64 -1.86
C THR A 109 11.25 -22.95 -1.18
N ASP A 110 12.34 -22.37 -1.67
CA ASP A 110 13.65 -22.44 -1.03
C ASP A 110 13.80 -21.34 0.07
N GLU A 111 14.82 -21.51 0.93
CA GLU A 111 15.10 -20.60 2.03
C GLU A 111 15.37 -19.16 1.55
N LYS A 112 16.10 -18.99 0.46
CA LYS A 112 16.40 -17.69 -0.13
C LYS A 112 15.11 -16.96 -0.54
N THR A 113 14.20 -17.64 -1.20
CA THR A 113 12.90 -17.10 -1.59
C THR A 113 12.07 -16.76 -0.36
N PHE A 114 12.07 -17.65 0.65
CA PHE A 114 11.37 -17.40 1.92
C PHE A 114 11.87 -16.11 2.58
N ASP A 115 13.18 -15.98 2.76
CA ASP A 115 13.80 -14.82 3.40
C ASP A 115 13.54 -13.52 2.61
N GLN A 116 13.62 -13.59 1.27
CA GLN A 116 13.36 -12.44 0.42
C GLN A 116 11.90 -11.97 0.53
N VAL A 117 10.93 -12.90 0.52
CA VAL A 117 9.50 -12.55 0.60
C VAL A 117 9.17 -11.95 1.98
N TYR A 118 9.62 -12.56 3.06
CA TYR A 118 9.45 -11.98 4.40
C TYR A 118 10.24 -10.69 4.58
N GLY A 119 11.43 -10.61 3.99
CA GLY A 119 12.27 -9.41 3.98
C GLY A 119 11.51 -8.19 3.44
N VAL A 120 11.00 -8.32 2.23
CA VAL A 120 10.29 -7.22 1.54
C VAL A 120 8.90 -6.99 2.13
N ASN A 121 8.10 -8.04 2.34
CA ASN A 121 6.68 -7.90 2.63
C ASN A 121 6.37 -7.62 4.12
N VAL A 122 7.27 -8.00 5.03
CA VAL A 122 7.04 -7.89 6.48
C VAL A 122 8.12 -7.07 7.18
N LYS A 123 9.38 -7.46 7.00
CA LYS A 123 10.49 -6.87 7.74
C LYS A 123 10.76 -5.42 7.33
N ALA A 124 10.72 -5.12 6.03
CA ALA A 124 10.90 -3.75 5.56
C ALA A 124 9.79 -2.80 6.07
N PRO A 125 8.48 -3.09 5.92
CA PRO A 125 7.44 -2.24 6.49
C PRO A 125 7.50 -2.15 8.03
N PHE A 126 7.96 -3.20 8.72
CA PHE A 126 8.18 -3.14 10.16
C PHE A 126 9.20 -2.06 10.54
N PHE A 127 10.37 -2.05 9.90
CA PHE A 127 11.41 -1.07 10.21
C PHE A 127 11.12 0.32 9.67
N LEU A 128 10.37 0.45 8.57
CA LEU A 128 9.84 1.75 8.12
C LEU A 128 8.87 2.34 9.15
N THR A 129 7.94 1.52 9.63
CA THR A 129 6.98 1.94 10.67
C THR A 129 7.71 2.30 11.96
N ALA A 130 8.68 1.50 12.39
CA ALA A 130 9.50 1.76 13.58
C ALA A 130 10.28 3.08 13.50
N ALA A 131 10.70 3.50 12.30
CA ALA A 131 11.35 4.80 12.09
C ALA A 131 10.36 5.95 12.02
N VAL A 132 9.25 5.79 11.29
CA VAL A 132 8.34 6.89 10.93
C VAL A 132 7.31 7.18 12.03
N ALA A 133 6.74 6.15 12.67
CA ALA A 133 5.66 6.32 13.64
C ALA A 133 6.03 7.19 14.86
N PRO A 134 7.26 7.09 15.44
CA PRO A 134 7.68 8.01 16.48
C PRO A 134 7.71 9.46 16.03
N TRP A 135 8.21 9.74 14.82
CA TRP A 135 8.24 11.10 14.27
C TRP A 135 6.83 11.66 14.00
N MET A 136 5.91 10.82 13.53
CA MET A 136 4.49 11.19 13.40
C MET A 136 3.92 11.59 14.76
N ALA A 137 4.13 10.77 15.80
CA ALA A 137 3.66 11.04 17.14
C ALA A 137 4.21 12.36 17.73
N GLU A 138 5.50 12.64 17.53
CA GLU A 138 6.14 13.90 17.93
C GLU A 138 5.62 15.12 17.17
N SER A 139 5.16 14.92 15.93
CA SER A 139 4.62 15.98 15.07
C SER A 139 3.11 16.18 15.20
N GLY A 140 2.47 15.58 16.21
CA GLY A 140 1.04 15.72 16.47
C GLY A 140 0.14 14.72 15.74
N GLY A 141 0.70 13.62 15.25
CA GLY A 141 -0.02 12.52 14.64
C GLY A 141 0.31 12.26 13.17
N GLY A 142 -0.30 11.23 12.63
CA GLY A 142 -0.10 10.80 11.25
C GLY A 142 -0.95 9.59 10.88
N THR A 143 -0.73 9.06 9.70
CA THR A 143 -1.48 7.89 9.21
C THR A 143 -0.56 6.88 8.52
N ILE A 144 -0.69 5.62 8.90
CA ILE A 144 -0.02 4.50 8.25
C ILE A 144 -1.08 3.63 7.59
N VAL A 145 -0.92 3.35 6.28
CA VAL A 145 -1.78 2.44 5.54
C VAL A 145 -0.95 1.27 5.02
N ASN A 146 -1.31 0.06 5.43
CA ASN A 146 -0.66 -1.17 5.01
C ASN A 146 -1.43 -1.82 3.87
N LEU A 147 -0.74 -2.42 2.88
CA LEU A 147 -1.38 -3.25 1.87
C LEU A 147 -1.40 -4.71 2.32
N GLY A 148 -2.62 -5.16 2.68
CA GLY A 148 -2.97 -6.56 2.90
C GLY A 148 -3.19 -7.31 1.59
N SER A 149 -4.05 -8.32 1.62
CA SER A 149 -4.55 -9.03 0.45
C SER A 149 -5.70 -9.96 0.88
N TRP A 150 -6.71 -10.15 0.02
CA TRP A 150 -7.77 -11.13 0.21
C TRP A 150 -7.25 -12.55 0.50
N ILE A 151 -6.08 -12.90 -0.06
CA ILE A 151 -5.42 -14.20 0.13
C ILE A 151 -4.95 -14.45 1.57
N ALA A 152 -4.88 -13.41 2.41
CA ALA A 152 -4.55 -13.57 3.83
C ALA A 152 -5.65 -14.33 4.61
N ARG A 153 -6.87 -14.33 4.09
CA ARG A 153 -8.06 -14.89 4.76
C ARG A 153 -8.70 -16.05 4.01
N LEU A 154 -8.44 -16.18 2.72
CA LEU A 154 -8.93 -17.31 1.91
C LEU A 154 -7.77 -18.21 1.50
N GLY A 155 -7.87 -19.49 1.81
CA GLY A 155 -6.90 -20.49 1.37
C GLY A 155 -6.94 -20.67 -0.15
N VAL A 156 -5.77 -20.57 -0.78
CA VAL A 156 -5.57 -20.91 -2.19
C VAL A 156 -4.43 -21.91 -2.32
N PRO A 157 -4.43 -22.80 -3.34
CA PRO A 157 -3.43 -23.87 -3.46
C PRO A 157 -1.99 -23.40 -3.65
N VAL A 158 -1.79 -22.16 -4.08
CA VAL A 158 -0.46 -21.57 -4.37
C VAL A 158 -0.34 -20.28 -3.58
N GLY A 159 0.85 -20.02 -3.06
CA GLY A 159 1.13 -18.74 -2.41
C GLY A 159 1.02 -18.74 -0.90
N ALA A 160 1.17 -19.89 -0.22
CA ALA A 160 1.15 -19.98 1.24
C ALA A 160 2.14 -19.01 1.90
N LEU A 161 3.37 -18.92 1.36
CA LEU A 161 4.38 -17.98 1.83
C LEU A 161 3.90 -16.51 1.74
N TYR A 162 3.42 -16.10 0.57
CA TYR A 162 2.90 -14.75 0.38
C TYR A 162 1.68 -14.46 1.28
N SER A 163 0.76 -15.41 1.34
CA SER A 163 -0.44 -15.33 2.17
C SER A 163 -0.09 -15.10 3.64
N SER A 164 0.90 -15.82 4.16
CA SER A 164 1.38 -15.65 5.54
C SER A 164 1.92 -14.25 5.80
N THR A 165 2.65 -13.66 4.83
CA THR A 165 3.15 -12.28 4.97
C THR A 165 2.02 -11.26 5.01
N LYS A 166 0.95 -11.48 4.26
CA LYS A 166 -0.21 -10.57 4.27
C LYS A 166 -1.05 -10.72 5.54
N GLY A 167 -1.16 -11.94 6.09
CA GLY A 167 -1.70 -12.17 7.44
C GLY A 167 -0.88 -11.49 8.53
N ALA A 168 0.46 -11.54 8.43
CA ALA A 168 1.35 -10.82 9.33
C ALA A 168 1.09 -9.31 9.28
N MET A 169 0.93 -8.71 8.08
CA MET A 169 0.65 -7.28 7.93
C MET A 169 -0.71 -6.87 8.51
N GLU A 170 -1.75 -7.71 8.40
CA GLU A 170 -3.03 -7.44 9.05
C GLU A 170 -2.93 -7.49 10.59
N THR A 171 -2.12 -8.41 11.13
CA THR A 171 -1.84 -8.50 12.56
C THR A 171 -1.05 -7.30 13.06
N LEU A 172 0.01 -6.91 12.35
CA LEU A 172 0.81 -5.72 12.65
C LEU A 172 -0.03 -4.44 12.57
N THR A 173 -0.99 -4.35 11.66
CA THR A 173 -1.92 -3.21 11.57
C THR A 173 -2.67 -3.01 12.88
N ARG A 174 -3.23 -4.06 13.45
CA ARG A 174 -3.94 -4.00 14.74
C ARG A 174 -3.00 -3.69 15.90
N ALA A 175 -1.83 -4.33 15.94
CA ALA A 175 -0.82 -4.12 16.98
C ALA A 175 -0.33 -2.66 16.98
N TRP A 176 0.03 -2.12 15.81
CA TRP A 176 0.50 -0.74 15.70
C TRP A 176 -0.61 0.29 15.94
N ALA A 177 -1.86 -0.01 15.59
CA ALA A 177 -2.99 0.84 15.95
C ALA A 177 -3.14 0.97 17.47
N ALA A 178 -2.96 -0.12 18.21
CA ALA A 178 -2.97 -0.11 19.67
C ALA A 178 -1.74 0.62 20.25
N GLU A 179 -0.55 0.42 19.69
CA GLU A 179 0.71 0.99 20.17
C GLU A 179 0.80 2.50 19.91
N PHE A 180 0.45 2.95 18.71
CA PHE A 180 0.64 4.33 18.28
C PHE A 180 -0.63 5.19 18.31
N GLY A 181 -1.82 4.58 18.35
CA GLY A 181 -3.11 5.28 18.42
C GLY A 181 -3.21 6.29 19.55
N PRO A 182 -2.81 5.95 20.79
CA PRO A 182 -2.79 6.91 21.92
C PRO A 182 -1.91 8.14 21.71
N ARG A 183 -1.00 8.08 20.72
CA ARG A 183 -0.11 9.18 20.34
C ARG A 183 -0.54 9.87 19.03
N GLY A 184 -1.78 9.65 18.58
CA GLY A 184 -2.36 10.33 17.43
C GLY A 184 -1.98 9.71 16.07
N VAL A 185 -1.37 8.52 16.03
CA VAL A 185 -1.05 7.86 14.75
C VAL A 185 -2.10 6.80 14.44
N ARG A 186 -2.84 6.98 13.36
CA ARG A 186 -3.81 5.99 12.88
C ARG A 186 -3.11 4.93 12.03
N VAL A 187 -3.41 3.67 12.26
CA VAL A 187 -2.87 2.57 11.45
C VAL A 187 -4.01 1.70 10.97
N ASN A 188 -4.13 1.56 9.66
CA ASN A 188 -5.16 0.75 9.02
C ASN A 188 -4.57 -0.02 7.83
N ALA A 189 -5.33 -0.94 7.26
CA ALA A 189 -4.94 -1.66 6.07
C ALA A 189 -6.03 -1.61 5.00
N VAL A 190 -5.63 -1.71 3.74
CA VAL A 190 -6.48 -2.05 2.61
C VAL A 190 -6.11 -3.45 2.15
N SER A 191 -7.10 -4.30 1.94
CA SER A 191 -6.96 -5.67 1.44
C SER A 191 -7.51 -5.75 0.02
N PRO A 192 -6.63 -5.66 -1.00
CA PRO A 192 -7.04 -5.77 -2.39
C PRO A 192 -7.54 -7.16 -2.75
N GLY A 193 -8.50 -7.24 -3.67
CA GLY A 193 -8.84 -8.43 -4.42
C GLY A 193 -7.87 -8.69 -5.57
N VAL A 194 -8.40 -9.26 -6.66
CA VAL A 194 -7.64 -9.37 -7.92
C VAL A 194 -7.66 -8.02 -8.63
N ILE A 195 -6.51 -7.36 -8.68
CA ILE A 195 -6.35 -6.02 -9.24
C ILE A 195 -5.47 -6.11 -10.49
N LEU A 196 -6.00 -5.65 -11.59
CA LEU A 196 -5.29 -5.58 -12.87
C LEU A 196 -5.37 -4.15 -13.43
N PRO A 197 -4.32 -3.68 -14.12
CA PRO A 197 -4.43 -2.46 -14.90
C PRO A 197 -5.46 -2.66 -16.02
N PRO A 198 -6.07 -1.60 -16.55
CA PRO A 198 -6.95 -1.68 -17.69
C PRO A 198 -6.27 -2.41 -18.86
N SER A 199 -6.92 -3.45 -19.39
CA SER A 199 -6.41 -4.20 -20.53
C SER A 199 -6.78 -3.50 -21.83
N PRO A 200 -5.91 -3.54 -22.87
CA PRO A 200 -6.28 -3.07 -24.21
C PRO A 200 -7.52 -3.79 -24.74
N ALA A 201 -8.32 -3.12 -25.55
CA ALA A 201 -9.47 -3.74 -26.19
C ALA A 201 -9.04 -4.96 -27.03
N GLY A 202 -9.67 -6.11 -26.79
CA GLY A 202 -9.36 -7.37 -27.49
C GLY A 202 -8.19 -8.17 -26.90
N ALA A 203 -7.65 -7.77 -25.74
CA ALA A 203 -6.65 -8.58 -25.03
C ALA A 203 -7.29 -9.89 -24.52
N GLU A 204 -6.50 -10.98 -24.52
CA GLU A 204 -6.92 -12.24 -23.91
C GLU A 204 -7.20 -12.04 -22.40
N PRO A 205 -8.24 -12.68 -21.85
CA PRO A 205 -8.57 -12.59 -20.44
C PRO A 205 -7.39 -13.02 -19.56
N HIS A 206 -7.07 -12.20 -18.57
CA HIS A 206 -6.01 -12.56 -17.61
C HIS A 206 -6.46 -13.76 -16.76
N PRO A 207 -5.59 -14.76 -16.49
CA PRO A 207 -5.96 -15.93 -15.67
C PRO A 207 -6.57 -15.59 -14.29
N GLY A 208 -6.22 -14.45 -13.71
CA GLY A 208 -6.79 -13.95 -12.46
C GLY A 208 -8.26 -13.58 -12.52
N GLU A 209 -8.81 -13.30 -13.72
CA GLU A 209 -10.23 -12.96 -13.88
C GLU A 209 -11.15 -14.12 -13.51
N VAL A 210 -10.68 -15.36 -13.71
CA VAL A 210 -11.43 -16.56 -13.32
C VAL A 210 -11.72 -16.57 -11.81
N MET A 211 -10.82 -16.02 -11.00
CA MET A 211 -11.00 -15.95 -9.55
C MET A 211 -12.13 -14.99 -9.13
N MET A 212 -12.57 -14.12 -10.00
CA MET A 212 -13.65 -13.16 -9.72
C MET A 212 -15.02 -13.63 -10.17
N ARG A 213 -15.10 -14.77 -10.86
CA ARG A 213 -16.39 -15.34 -11.28
C ARG A 213 -17.24 -15.70 -10.06
N GLY A 214 -18.52 -15.33 -10.10
CA GLY A 214 -19.47 -15.55 -9.01
C GLY A 214 -19.32 -14.61 -7.81
N THR A 215 -18.32 -13.73 -7.78
CA THR A 215 -18.27 -12.65 -6.78
C THR A 215 -19.30 -11.57 -7.10
N PRO A 216 -19.74 -10.74 -6.15
CA PRO A 216 -20.70 -9.66 -6.40
C PRO A 216 -20.26 -8.69 -7.51
N ALA A 217 -18.97 -8.37 -7.60
CA ALA A 217 -18.45 -7.50 -8.65
C ALA A 217 -18.36 -8.21 -10.02
N GLY A 218 -18.15 -9.54 -10.03
CA GLY A 218 -18.03 -10.36 -11.25
C GLY A 218 -16.82 -10.06 -12.11
N THR A 219 -16.01 -9.08 -11.76
CA THR A 219 -14.85 -8.59 -12.51
C THR A 219 -13.69 -8.23 -11.61
N VAL A 220 -12.49 -8.13 -12.17
CA VAL A 220 -11.30 -7.64 -11.48
C VAL A 220 -11.44 -6.15 -11.12
N GLY A 221 -10.77 -5.73 -10.04
CA GLY A 221 -10.65 -4.32 -9.69
C GLY A 221 -9.50 -3.65 -10.44
N THR A 222 -9.49 -2.31 -10.39
CA THR A 222 -8.41 -1.48 -10.93
C THR A 222 -7.51 -0.94 -9.81
N PRO A 223 -6.27 -0.55 -10.12
CA PRO A 223 -5.40 0.14 -9.16
C PRO A 223 -6.06 1.37 -8.51
N ASP A 224 -6.89 2.10 -9.27
CA ASP A 224 -7.60 3.28 -8.77
C ASP A 224 -8.63 2.96 -7.68
N ALA A 225 -9.27 1.78 -7.75
CA ALA A 225 -10.19 1.35 -6.70
C ALA A 225 -9.47 1.23 -5.34
N ILE A 226 -8.23 0.73 -5.37
CA ILE A 226 -7.40 0.64 -4.16
C ILE A 226 -6.93 2.03 -3.73
N ALA A 227 -6.45 2.85 -4.68
CA ALA A 227 -5.97 4.19 -4.41
C ALA A 227 -7.04 5.05 -3.72
N ASN A 228 -8.30 4.98 -4.16
CA ASN A 228 -9.42 5.70 -3.56
C ASN A 228 -9.65 5.31 -2.10
N ALA A 229 -9.59 4.02 -1.77
CA ALA A 229 -9.71 3.55 -0.39
C ALA A 229 -8.53 4.02 0.48
N VAL A 230 -7.31 4.01 -0.07
CA VAL A 230 -6.11 4.49 0.62
C VAL A 230 -6.18 6.01 0.84
N VAL A 231 -6.66 6.80 -0.13
CA VAL A 231 -6.90 8.25 0.03
C VAL A 231 -7.89 8.52 1.17
N TRP A 232 -9.00 7.78 1.20
CA TRP A 232 -9.98 7.92 2.28
C TRP A 232 -9.38 7.62 3.64
N LEU A 233 -8.68 6.48 3.80
CA LEU A 233 -8.03 6.12 5.07
C LEU A 233 -6.95 7.14 5.49
N ALA A 234 -6.28 7.77 4.52
CA ALA A 234 -5.27 8.78 4.79
C ALA A 234 -5.85 10.16 5.16
N SER A 235 -7.11 10.42 4.81
CA SER A 235 -7.79 11.70 5.04
C SER A 235 -8.38 11.83 6.46
N ASP A 236 -8.79 13.06 6.80
CA ASP A 236 -9.46 13.35 8.06
C ASP A 236 -10.88 12.75 8.14
N GLU A 237 -11.47 12.36 7.00
CA GLU A 237 -12.77 11.66 6.96
C GLU A 237 -12.70 10.28 7.66
N ALA A 238 -11.52 9.68 7.76
CA ALA A 238 -11.27 8.43 8.47
C ALA A 238 -10.71 8.64 9.90
N ALA A 239 -10.92 9.82 10.51
CA ALA A 239 -10.34 10.17 11.81
C ALA A 239 -10.71 9.18 12.94
N PHE A 240 -11.85 8.52 12.87
CA PHE A 240 -12.30 7.53 13.86
C PHE A 240 -12.06 6.08 13.44
N VAL A 241 -11.21 5.84 12.43
CA VAL A 241 -10.91 4.51 11.89
C VAL A 241 -9.52 4.09 12.32
N HIS A 242 -9.44 3.05 13.15
CA HIS A 242 -8.19 2.52 13.71
C HIS A 242 -8.17 0.99 13.69
N GLY A 243 -7.06 0.39 13.29
CA GLY A 243 -6.81 -1.06 13.38
C GLY A 243 -7.67 -1.90 12.43
N THR A 244 -8.35 -1.27 11.46
CA THR A 244 -9.22 -1.99 10.52
C THR A 244 -8.47 -2.47 9.29
N VAL A 245 -9.03 -3.50 8.66
CA VAL A 245 -8.67 -3.96 7.32
C VAL A 245 -9.88 -3.75 6.43
N VAL A 246 -9.77 -2.82 5.49
CA VAL A 246 -10.82 -2.51 4.52
C VAL A 246 -10.66 -3.40 3.30
N ASP A 247 -11.65 -4.24 3.04
CA ASP A 247 -11.68 -5.09 1.84
C ASP A 247 -12.10 -4.28 0.62
N VAL A 248 -11.25 -4.30 -0.40
CA VAL A 248 -11.52 -3.73 -1.73
C VAL A 248 -11.29 -4.85 -2.74
N ASP A 249 -12.15 -5.85 -2.71
CA ASP A 249 -11.97 -7.16 -3.34
C ASP A 249 -13.16 -7.62 -4.19
N GLY A 250 -14.10 -6.74 -4.46
CA GLY A 250 -15.31 -7.06 -5.22
C GLY A 250 -16.26 -8.04 -4.51
N GLY A 251 -16.17 -8.12 -3.17
CA GLY A 251 -16.97 -9.03 -2.35
C GLY A 251 -16.41 -10.44 -2.24
N ARG A 252 -15.14 -10.65 -2.65
CA ARG A 252 -14.51 -11.98 -2.68
C ARG A 252 -14.44 -12.65 -1.32
N THR A 253 -14.14 -11.88 -0.27
CA THR A 253 -13.99 -12.42 1.09
C THR A 253 -15.25 -12.30 1.94
N GLY A 254 -16.06 -11.30 1.71
CA GLY A 254 -17.21 -10.96 2.57
C GLY A 254 -18.53 -11.61 2.17
N VAL A 255 -18.63 -12.18 0.96
CA VAL A 255 -19.87 -12.72 0.42
C VAL A 255 -19.65 -14.16 -0.05
N ALA A 256 -20.56 -15.06 0.32
CA ALA A 256 -20.52 -16.44 -0.15
C ALA A 256 -20.75 -16.48 -1.69
N VAL A 257 -19.82 -17.13 -2.40
CA VAL A 257 -19.98 -17.45 -3.82
C VAL A 257 -20.71 -18.78 -3.91
N VAL A 258 -21.98 -18.73 -4.24
CA VAL A 258 -22.80 -19.95 -4.43
C VAL A 258 -22.69 -20.36 -5.89
N ALA A 259 -22.21 -21.57 -6.15
CA ALA A 259 -22.22 -22.14 -7.50
C ALA A 259 -23.69 -22.28 -7.97
N ALA A 260 -24.01 -21.68 -9.10
CA ALA A 260 -25.31 -21.84 -9.77
C ALA A 260 -25.34 -23.13 -10.58
#